data_63b131b40ab271817c0ec36e2fe1118a
#
_entry.id   63b131b40ab271817c0ec36e2fe1118a
#
_cell.length_a   1.000
_cell.length_b   1.000
_cell.length_c   1.000
_cell.angle_alpha   90.00
_cell.angle_beta   90.00
_cell.angle_gamma   90.00
#
_symmetry.space_group_name_H-M   'P 1'
#
loop_
_entity.id
_entity.type
_entity.pdbx_description
1 polymer ?
#
loop_
_entity_poly.entity_id
_entity_poly.type
_entity_poly.pdbx_seq_one_letter_code
_entity_poly.pdbx_strand_id
1 'polypeptide(L)'
;MKSTNDILIRIESKLNEKIISKSNIGGGCISKAMQIKTTSGKRFFVKINNSSPKDMFTKEANGLLELNKAASIRIPSVIIFDEAFILLEFIEPSAKVNNFFEDFGYKFAMLHKYTAEEFGFYEDNYIGSTKQINTAAPEEKTNWTKFYFNKRILFQFKLAEKKGLSSSELRKGISILENKIEEILSGINEPPSLLHGDLWSGNFITGDDGKVCLIDPAVYYGSREADLAMTKLFGGFTAAFYQSYNECYPLLEGHEYRENIYKLYHVLNHLNLFGSSYYSQAISLLNFYF
;
A
#
# COMPACT_ATOMS: atom_id res chain seq x y z
N MET A 1 6.69 -12.60 25.16
CA MET A 1 6.79 -12.69 23.68
C MET A 1 6.83 -14.17 23.31
N LYS A 2 5.99 -14.61 22.35
CA LYS A 2 6.09 -15.96 21.81
C LYS A 2 7.38 -16.08 20.99
N SER A 3 8.15 -17.15 21.15
CA SER A 3 9.35 -17.34 20.33
C SER A 3 8.98 -17.64 18.88
N THR A 4 9.89 -17.42 17.94
CA THR A 4 9.69 -17.84 16.54
C THR A 4 9.35 -19.33 16.45
N ASN A 5 9.96 -20.16 17.30
CA ASN A 5 9.67 -21.60 17.33
C ASN A 5 8.24 -21.91 17.78
N ASP A 6 7.70 -21.19 18.78
CA ASP A 6 6.30 -21.36 19.22
C ASP A 6 5.32 -21.05 18.09
N ILE A 7 5.64 -20.03 17.28
CA ILE A 7 4.82 -19.65 16.11
C ILE A 7 4.88 -20.74 15.04
N LEU A 8 6.07 -21.28 14.75
CA LEU A 8 6.22 -22.36 13.76
C LEU A 8 5.47 -23.63 14.19
N ILE A 9 5.51 -24.00 15.48
CA ILE A 9 4.72 -25.11 16.03
C ILE A 9 3.21 -24.86 15.82
N ARG A 10 2.73 -23.63 16.03
CA ARG A 10 1.32 -23.27 15.76
C ARG A 10 0.96 -23.40 14.28
N ILE A 11 1.87 -22.99 13.37
CA ILE A 11 1.68 -23.14 11.93
C ILE A 11 1.59 -24.65 11.58
N GLU A 12 2.49 -25.48 12.08
CA GLU A 12 2.44 -26.94 11.90
C GLU A 12 1.08 -27.52 12.35
N SER A 13 0.63 -27.12 13.53
CA SER A 13 -0.66 -27.57 14.06
C SER A 13 -1.85 -27.17 13.17
N LYS A 14 -1.83 -25.92 12.65
CA LYS A 14 -2.89 -25.40 11.78
C LYS A 14 -2.87 -26.02 10.38
N LEU A 15 -1.69 -26.33 9.85
CA LEU A 15 -1.52 -27.00 8.56
C LEU A 15 -1.74 -28.51 8.64
N ASN A 16 -1.66 -29.09 9.84
CA ASN A 16 -1.56 -30.54 10.09
C ASN A 16 -0.38 -31.18 9.33
N GLU A 17 0.73 -30.45 9.22
CA GLU A 17 1.96 -30.87 8.54
C GLU A 17 3.19 -30.39 9.32
N LYS A 18 4.31 -31.15 9.22
CA LYS A 18 5.58 -30.74 9.81
C LYS A 18 6.39 -29.86 8.89
N ILE A 19 7.07 -28.86 9.46
CA ILE A 19 8.02 -28.01 8.75
C ILE A 19 9.36 -28.73 8.72
N ILE A 20 9.87 -29.06 7.51
CA ILE A 20 11.13 -29.79 7.30
C ILE A 20 12.30 -28.86 6.99
N SER A 21 12.03 -27.62 6.52
CA SER A 21 13.07 -26.62 6.34
C SER A 21 12.50 -25.20 6.47
N LYS A 22 13.39 -24.27 6.83
CA LYS A 22 13.10 -22.83 6.90
C LYS A 22 14.31 -22.03 6.42
N SER A 23 14.09 -20.94 5.71
CA SER A 23 15.10 -19.97 5.31
C SER A 23 14.58 -18.55 5.49
N ASN A 24 15.41 -17.63 5.99
CA ASN A 24 15.05 -16.23 6.09
C ASN A 24 15.03 -15.59 4.70
N ILE A 25 14.02 -14.74 4.47
CA ILE A 25 13.91 -13.91 3.28
C ILE A 25 14.22 -12.47 3.71
N GLY A 26 15.18 -11.84 3.03
CA GLY A 26 15.51 -10.42 3.27
C GLY A 26 14.47 -9.50 2.65
N GLY A 27 14.37 -8.25 3.13
CA GLY A 27 13.58 -7.19 2.50
C GLY A 27 12.45 -6.59 3.31
N GLY A 28 12.04 -7.16 4.44
CA GLY A 28 11.00 -6.57 5.29
C GLY A 28 11.56 -5.59 6.34
N CYS A 29 11.10 -4.33 6.34
CA CYS A 29 11.51 -3.34 7.35
C CYS A 29 10.82 -3.53 8.72
N ILE A 30 9.69 -4.23 8.78
CA ILE A 30 8.79 -4.26 9.95
C ILE A 30 8.61 -5.66 10.53
N SER A 31 8.51 -6.68 9.68
CA SER A 31 8.25 -8.06 10.07
C SER A 31 9.40 -8.97 9.66
N LYS A 32 9.66 -10.01 10.45
CA LYS A 32 10.58 -11.07 10.06
C LYS A 32 9.92 -11.95 9.01
N ALA A 33 10.51 -12.03 7.81
CA ALA A 33 10.03 -12.85 6.71
C ALA A 33 10.86 -14.13 6.53
N MET A 34 10.21 -15.23 6.22
CA MET A 34 10.86 -16.51 5.95
C MET A 34 10.05 -17.37 4.96
N GLN A 35 10.76 -18.22 4.25
CA GLN A 35 10.17 -19.36 3.56
C GLN A 35 10.17 -20.57 4.49
N ILE A 36 9.10 -21.34 4.46
CA ILE A 36 9.02 -22.66 5.09
C ILE A 36 8.66 -23.72 4.04
N LYS A 37 9.14 -24.95 4.24
CA LYS A 37 8.76 -26.13 3.44
C LYS A 37 8.23 -27.20 4.36
N THR A 38 7.10 -27.81 3.98
CA THR A 38 6.44 -28.87 4.77
C THR A 38 6.79 -30.27 4.26
N THR A 39 6.39 -31.29 5.02
CA THR A 39 6.58 -32.71 4.68
C THR A 39 5.93 -33.10 3.36
N SER A 40 4.84 -32.47 2.95
CA SER A 40 4.21 -32.66 1.63
C SER A 40 5.02 -32.02 0.47
N GLY A 41 6.11 -31.31 0.78
CA GLY A 41 6.92 -30.57 -0.20
C GLY A 41 6.40 -29.19 -0.54
N LYS A 42 5.23 -28.77 -0.03
CA LYS A 42 4.68 -27.43 -0.23
C LYS A 42 5.58 -26.37 0.41
N ARG A 43 5.67 -25.20 -0.23
CA ARG A 43 6.38 -24.04 0.25
C ARG A 43 5.41 -22.91 0.57
N PHE A 44 5.70 -22.17 1.63
CA PHE A 44 4.90 -21.04 2.07
C PHE A 44 5.81 -19.87 2.44
N PHE A 45 5.29 -18.66 2.28
CA PHE A 45 5.87 -17.44 2.78
C PHE A 45 5.24 -17.10 4.13
N VAL A 46 6.06 -16.79 5.13
CA VAL A 46 5.61 -16.45 6.49
C VAL A 46 6.15 -15.10 6.88
N LYS A 47 5.27 -14.19 7.30
CA LYS A 47 5.65 -13.00 8.08
C LYS A 47 5.32 -13.22 9.55
N ILE A 48 6.27 -12.86 10.41
CA ILE A 48 6.14 -12.94 11.86
C ILE A 48 6.44 -11.59 12.46
N ASN A 49 5.59 -11.12 13.38
CA ASN A 49 5.84 -9.93 14.14
C ASN A 49 5.26 -10.05 15.57
N ASN A 50 6.12 -9.88 16.57
CA ASN A 50 5.74 -9.98 17.98
C ASN A 50 5.52 -8.61 18.64
N SER A 51 5.81 -7.51 17.94
CA SER A 51 5.80 -6.12 18.46
C SER A 51 4.79 -5.21 17.75
N SER A 52 4.16 -5.68 16.68
CA SER A 52 3.13 -4.94 15.93
C SER A 52 1.78 -4.95 16.63
N PRO A 53 0.87 -4.07 16.21
CA PRO A 53 -0.54 -4.19 16.59
C PRO A 53 -1.06 -5.60 16.29
N LYS A 54 -1.85 -6.15 17.22
CA LYS A 54 -2.31 -7.53 17.15
C LYS A 54 -3.15 -7.87 15.93
N ASP A 55 -3.79 -6.87 15.33
CA ASP A 55 -4.65 -7.01 14.17
C ASP A 55 -3.95 -6.74 12.81
N MET A 56 -2.65 -6.39 12.82
CA MET A 56 -1.91 -6.02 11.60
C MET A 56 -2.00 -7.10 10.53
N PHE A 57 -1.74 -8.36 10.86
CA PHE A 57 -1.81 -9.45 9.90
C PHE A 57 -3.24 -9.79 9.46
N THR A 58 -4.23 -9.56 10.32
CA THR A 58 -5.64 -9.65 9.92
C THR A 58 -5.97 -8.58 8.87
N LYS A 59 -5.50 -7.34 9.07
CA LYS A 59 -5.71 -6.24 8.12
C LYS A 59 -4.97 -6.47 6.79
N GLU A 60 -3.75 -7.00 6.84
CA GLU A 60 -3.01 -7.39 5.64
C GLU A 60 -3.72 -8.51 4.88
N ALA A 61 -4.18 -9.56 5.58
CA ALA A 61 -4.94 -10.65 4.97
C ALA A 61 -6.23 -10.13 4.29
N ASN A 62 -7.00 -9.28 4.98
CA ASN A 62 -8.21 -8.67 4.42
C ASN A 62 -7.90 -7.81 3.18
N GLY A 63 -6.79 -7.06 3.19
CA GLY A 63 -6.34 -6.27 2.04
C GLY A 63 -5.97 -7.14 0.83
N LEU A 64 -5.23 -8.24 1.03
CA LEU A 64 -4.90 -9.20 -0.04
C LEU A 64 -6.18 -9.86 -0.61
N LEU A 65 -7.12 -10.25 0.24
CA LEU A 65 -8.39 -10.81 -0.18
C LEU A 65 -9.24 -9.79 -0.96
N GLU A 66 -9.21 -8.51 -0.56
CA GLU A 66 -9.92 -7.45 -1.29
C GLU A 66 -9.34 -7.22 -2.68
N LEU A 67 -7.99 -7.08 -2.79
CA LEU A 67 -7.31 -6.94 -4.09
C LEU A 67 -7.61 -8.11 -5.03
N ASN A 68 -7.71 -9.33 -4.50
CA ASN A 68 -7.99 -10.52 -5.30
C ASN A 68 -9.39 -10.51 -5.94
N LYS A 69 -10.35 -9.74 -5.41
CA LYS A 69 -11.70 -9.61 -6.00
C LYS A 69 -11.69 -8.99 -7.39
N ALA A 70 -10.73 -8.08 -7.67
CA ALA A 70 -10.58 -7.47 -8.99
C ALA A 70 -10.12 -8.47 -10.06
N ALA A 71 -9.49 -9.59 -9.68
CA ALA A 71 -9.03 -10.68 -10.54
C ALA A 71 -8.17 -10.23 -11.74
N SER A 72 -7.48 -9.09 -11.62
CA SER A 72 -6.71 -8.49 -12.72
C SER A 72 -5.20 -8.74 -12.61
N ILE A 73 -4.67 -8.76 -11.39
CA ILE A 73 -3.25 -8.98 -11.08
C ILE A 73 -3.16 -10.13 -10.08
N ARG A 74 -2.09 -10.94 -10.17
CA ARG A 74 -1.83 -12.00 -9.20
C ARG A 74 -1.58 -11.41 -7.82
N ILE A 75 -2.24 -11.98 -6.83
CA ILE A 75 -2.10 -11.70 -5.41
C ILE A 75 -1.77 -13.02 -4.72
N PRO A 76 -0.81 -13.10 -3.79
CA PRO A 76 -0.52 -14.33 -3.06
C PRO A 76 -1.75 -14.80 -2.29
N SER A 77 -2.07 -16.09 -2.38
CA SER A 77 -3.17 -16.68 -1.61
C SER A 77 -2.87 -16.60 -0.12
N VAL A 78 -3.85 -16.12 0.66
CA VAL A 78 -3.79 -16.14 2.12
C VAL A 78 -4.17 -17.55 2.60
N ILE A 79 -3.23 -18.24 3.27
CA ILE A 79 -3.42 -19.61 3.73
C ILE A 79 -3.96 -19.63 5.17
N ILE A 80 -3.26 -18.96 6.08
CA ILE A 80 -3.60 -18.85 7.49
C ILE A 80 -3.04 -17.55 8.04
N PHE A 81 -3.76 -16.93 8.96
CA PHE A 81 -3.23 -15.80 9.73
C PHE A 81 -3.75 -15.78 11.16
N ASP A 82 -3.04 -15.10 12.03
CA ASP A 82 -3.47 -14.72 13.37
C ASP A 82 -2.72 -13.47 13.86
N GLU A 83 -2.84 -13.10 15.13
CA GLU A 83 -2.20 -11.92 15.68
C GLU A 83 -0.65 -11.91 15.62
N ALA A 84 -0.01 -13.07 15.44
CA ALA A 84 1.46 -13.20 15.48
C ALA A 84 2.10 -13.50 14.11
N PHE A 85 1.34 -13.96 13.13
CA PHE A 85 1.86 -14.29 11.80
C PHE A 85 0.78 -14.24 10.72
N ILE A 86 1.25 -14.10 9.47
CA ILE A 86 0.50 -14.41 8.26
C ILE A 86 1.28 -15.43 7.44
N LEU A 87 0.59 -16.46 6.95
CA LEU A 87 1.10 -17.52 6.07
C LEU A 87 0.47 -17.35 4.70
N LEU A 88 1.29 -17.10 3.71
CA LEU A 88 0.90 -16.87 2.32
C LEU A 88 1.43 -17.97 1.41
N GLU A 89 0.84 -18.09 0.22
CA GLU A 89 1.43 -18.80 -0.90
C GLU A 89 2.87 -18.32 -1.11
N PHE A 90 3.79 -19.25 -1.34
CA PHE A 90 5.13 -18.89 -1.75
C PHE A 90 5.17 -18.69 -3.26
N ILE A 91 5.45 -17.48 -3.69
CA ILE A 91 5.60 -17.15 -5.11
C ILE A 91 7.05 -17.44 -5.50
N GLU A 92 7.26 -18.39 -6.41
CA GLU A 92 8.58 -18.70 -6.94
C GLU A 92 9.04 -17.55 -7.84
N PRO A 93 10.19 -16.92 -7.55
CA PRO A 93 10.69 -15.85 -8.39
C PRO A 93 11.18 -16.37 -9.74
N SER A 94 10.88 -15.65 -10.81
CA SER A 94 11.42 -15.94 -12.15
C SER A 94 11.91 -14.65 -12.84
N ALA A 95 12.48 -14.80 -14.04
CA ALA A 95 12.84 -13.66 -14.86
C ALA A 95 11.58 -12.98 -15.41
N LYS A 96 11.63 -11.65 -15.53
CA LYS A 96 10.55 -10.87 -16.14
C LYS A 96 10.39 -11.25 -17.62
N VAL A 97 9.14 -11.38 -18.07
CA VAL A 97 8.83 -11.47 -19.51
C VAL A 97 9.15 -10.15 -20.23
N ASN A 98 9.33 -10.19 -21.56
CA ASN A 98 9.75 -9.01 -22.33
C ASN A 98 8.81 -7.81 -22.19
N ASN A 99 7.50 -8.04 -22.13
CA ASN A 99 6.46 -7.02 -21.99
C ASN A 99 5.97 -6.85 -20.53
N PHE A 100 6.83 -7.09 -19.54
CA PHE A 100 6.45 -7.09 -18.12
C PHE A 100 5.76 -5.81 -17.69
N PHE A 101 6.31 -4.66 -18.02
CA PHE A 101 5.76 -3.37 -17.57
C PHE A 101 4.54 -2.92 -18.38
N GLU A 102 4.43 -3.30 -19.65
CA GLU A 102 3.20 -3.10 -20.44
C GLU A 102 2.04 -3.91 -19.87
N ASP A 103 2.26 -5.22 -19.63
CA ASP A 103 1.26 -6.12 -19.01
C ASP A 103 0.87 -5.62 -17.62
N PHE A 104 1.87 -5.17 -16.82
CA PHE A 104 1.62 -4.61 -15.49
C PHE A 104 0.75 -3.34 -15.57
N GLY A 105 1.10 -2.38 -16.42
CA GLY A 105 0.33 -1.14 -16.59
C GLY A 105 -1.12 -1.40 -16.98
N TYR A 106 -1.34 -2.27 -17.96
CA TYR A 106 -2.68 -2.69 -18.37
C TYR A 106 -3.47 -3.31 -17.21
N LYS A 107 -2.88 -4.29 -16.53
CA LYS A 107 -3.53 -4.99 -15.42
C LYS A 107 -3.80 -4.08 -14.21
N PHE A 108 -2.92 -3.12 -13.95
CA PHE A 108 -3.10 -2.15 -12.89
C PHE A 108 -4.24 -1.16 -13.21
N ALA A 109 -4.40 -0.79 -14.49
CA ALA A 109 -5.57 -0.06 -14.93
C ALA A 109 -6.87 -0.87 -14.74
N MET A 110 -6.83 -2.18 -15.02
CA MET A 110 -7.97 -3.07 -14.77
C MET A 110 -8.29 -3.23 -13.29
N LEU A 111 -7.26 -3.25 -12.40
CA LEU A 111 -7.46 -3.21 -10.95
C LEU A 111 -8.24 -1.94 -10.54
N HIS A 112 -7.84 -0.80 -11.05
CA HIS A 112 -8.48 0.49 -10.74
C HIS A 112 -9.89 0.65 -11.35
N LYS A 113 -10.25 -0.15 -12.35
CA LYS A 113 -11.65 -0.22 -12.86
C LYS A 113 -12.57 -1.02 -11.93
N TYR A 114 -12.04 -1.72 -10.94
CA TYR A 114 -12.83 -2.29 -9.87
C TYR A 114 -13.14 -1.20 -8.84
N THR A 115 -14.40 -0.80 -8.72
CA THR A 115 -14.83 0.39 -7.99
C THR A 115 -15.83 0.09 -6.89
N ALA A 116 -16.02 1.05 -5.97
CA ALA A 116 -17.04 1.05 -4.94
C ALA A 116 -17.93 2.29 -5.08
N GLU A 117 -19.01 2.34 -4.27
CA GLU A 117 -19.90 3.49 -4.20
C GLU A 117 -19.36 4.60 -3.28
N GLU A 118 -18.51 4.24 -2.31
CA GLU A 118 -18.02 5.14 -1.26
C GLU A 118 -16.49 5.11 -1.18
N PHE A 119 -15.90 6.25 -0.83
CA PHE A 119 -14.48 6.37 -0.50
C PHE A 119 -14.18 5.76 0.87
N GLY A 120 -12.93 5.24 1.02
CA GLY A 120 -12.48 4.63 2.25
C GLY A 120 -12.50 3.10 2.20
N PHE A 121 -12.66 2.48 3.35
CA PHE A 121 -12.76 1.02 3.47
C PHE A 121 -13.59 0.68 4.69
N TYR A 122 -14.14 -0.53 4.76
CA TYR A 122 -14.98 -0.96 5.90
C TYR A 122 -14.21 -1.04 7.21
N GLU A 123 -12.87 -1.00 7.16
CA GLU A 123 -12.00 -1.04 8.33
C GLU A 123 -10.73 -0.19 8.13
N ASP A 124 -10.16 0.29 9.23
CA ASP A 124 -8.83 0.88 9.23
C ASP A 124 -7.77 -0.23 9.07
N ASN A 125 -6.63 0.10 8.46
CA ASN A 125 -5.50 -0.81 8.29
C ASN A 125 -4.17 -0.12 8.59
N TYR A 126 -3.08 -0.56 7.96
CA TYR A 126 -1.75 -0.04 8.21
C TYR A 126 -1.02 0.25 6.90
N ILE A 127 -0.23 1.33 6.90
CA ILE A 127 0.80 1.62 5.89
C ILE A 127 2.15 1.60 6.59
N GLY A 128 2.95 0.56 6.31
CA GLY A 128 4.06 0.23 7.18
C GLY A 128 3.58 -0.10 8.60
N SER A 129 4.13 0.55 9.63
CA SER A 129 3.64 0.42 11.02
C SER A 129 2.69 1.55 11.43
N THR A 130 2.36 2.47 10.54
CA THR A 130 1.46 3.59 10.82
C THR A 130 0.02 3.17 10.56
N LYS A 131 -0.87 3.49 11.50
CA LYS A 131 -2.31 3.28 11.30
C LYS A 131 -2.80 4.13 10.12
N GLN A 132 -3.54 3.54 9.19
CA GLN A 132 -4.19 4.20 8.07
C GLN A 132 -5.71 4.21 8.31
N ILE A 133 -6.25 5.42 8.49
CA ILE A 133 -7.68 5.60 8.78
C ILE A 133 -8.47 5.52 7.47
N ASN A 134 -9.31 4.53 7.33
CA ASN A 134 -10.12 4.28 6.15
C ASN A 134 -11.62 4.44 6.41
N THR A 135 -12.04 4.34 7.66
CA THR A 135 -13.44 4.56 8.05
C THR A 135 -13.80 6.02 7.86
N ALA A 136 -14.64 6.27 6.84
CA ALA A 136 -15.04 7.61 6.44
C ALA A 136 -16.26 8.11 7.24
N ALA A 137 -16.28 9.40 7.57
CA ALA A 137 -17.50 10.06 8.03
C ALA A 137 -18.53 10.18 6.88
N PRO A 138 -19.83 10.35 7.14
CA PRO A 138 -20.85 10.40 6.08
C PRO A 138 -20.51 11.37 4.94
N GLU A 139 -20.00 12.57 5.25
CA GLU A 139 -19.64 13.60 4.27
C GLU A 139 -18.32 13.30 3.54
N GLU A 140 -17.50 12.39 4.03
CA GLU A 140 -16.23 11.95 3.41
C GLU A 140 -16.47 10.78 2.45
N LYS A 141 -17.53 10.00 2.64
CA LYS A 141 -17.83 8.82 1.83
C LYS A 141 -18.05 9.14 0.36
N THR A 142 -18.60 10.35 0.08
CA THR A 142 -18.92 10.82 -1.27
C THR A 142 -18.06 12.01 -1.72
N ASN A 143 -17.16 12.49 -0.87
CA ASN A 143 -16.27 13.61 -1.16
C ASN A 143 -14.82 13.21 -1.00
N TRP A 144 -14.16 12.97 -2.15
CA TRP A 144 -12.75 12.57 -2.17
C TRP A 144 -11.82 13.57 -1.51
N THR A 145 -12.01 14.86 -1.78
CA THR A 145 -11.15 15.92 -1.24
C THR A 145 -11.18 15.93 0.28
N LYS A 146 -12.38 15.88 0.88
CA LYS A 146 -12.54 15.80 2.34
C LYS A 146 -11.93 14.54 2.92
N PHE A 147 -12.23 13.37 2.30
CA PHE A 147 -11.65 12.10 2.73
C PHE A 147 -10.14 12.16 2.70
N TYR A 148 -9.54 12.55 1.56
CA TYR A 148 -8.10 12.53 1.38
C TYR A 148 -7.38 13.52 2.29
N PHE A 149 -7.89 14.74 2.40
CA PHE A 149 -7.31 15.72 3.31
C PHE A 149 -7.36 15.23 4.77
N ASN A 150 -8.53 14.85 5.27
CA ASN A 150 -8.71 14.49 6.68
C ASN A 150 -8.00 13.17 7.05
N LYS A 151 -8.19 12.11 6.24
CA LYS A 151 -7.75 10.75 6.57
C LYS A 151 -6.32 10.46 6.11
N ARG A 152 -5.76 11.26 5.21
CA ARG A 152 -4.40 11.09 4.70
C ARG A 152 -3.50 12.22 5.16
N ILE A 153 -3.69 13.44 4.66
CA ILE A 153 -2.76 14.55 4.91
C ILE A 153 -2.81 15.01 6.38
N LEU A 154 -3.98 15.39 6.87
CA LEU A 154 -4.15 15.93 8.22
C LEU A 154 -3.80 14.89 9.31
N PHE A 155 -4.17 13.63 9.09
CA PHE A 155 -3.81 12.54 10.01
C PHE A 155 -2.30 12.39 10.15
N GLN A 156 -1.57 12.33 9.03
CA GLN A 156 -0.11 12.20 9.04
C GLN A 156 0.57 13.44 9.62
N PHE A 157 0.05 14.61 9.30
CA PHE A 157 0.55 15.87 9.88
C PHE A 157 0.37 15.91 11.40
N LYS A 158 -0.81 15.58 11.92
CA LYS A 158 -1.06 15.52 13.38
C LYS A 158 -0.15 14.50 14.07
N LEU A 159 0.14 13.39 13.40
CA LEU A 159 1.08 12.39 13.91
C LEU A 159 2.51 12.96 13.96
N ALA A 160 2.94 13.69 12.93
CA ALA A 160 4.25 14.38 12.92
C ALA A 160 4.34 15.44 14.01
N GLU A 161 3.29 16.19 14.27
CA GLU A 161 3.23 17.13 15.40
C GLU A 161 3.42 16.43 16.75
N LYS A 162 2.66 15.34 16.97
CA LYS A 162 2.75 14.53 18.20
C LYS A 162 4.17 13.96 18.41
N LYS A 163 4.90 13.69 17.34
CA LYS A 163 6.28 13.19 17.38
C LYS A 163 7.34 14.30 17.44
N GLY A 164 6.96 15.57 17.45
CA GLY A 164 7.89 16.70 17.43
C GLY A 164 8.64 16.87 16.09
N LEU A 165 8.10 16.30 14.99
CA LEU A 165 8.67 16.37 13.63
C LEU A 165 8.08 17.51 12.79
N SER A 166 7.19 18.32 13.36
CA SER A 166 6.55 19.46 12.69
C SER A 166 7.26 20.78 13.07
N SER A 167 7.54 21.61 12.06
CA SER A 167 8.02 22.99 12.24
C SER A 167 6.91 24.01 12.01
N SER A 168 7.21 25.29 12.25
CA SER A 168 6.32 26.41 11.90
C SER A 168 6.05 26.47 10.38
N GLU A 169 7.04 26.14 9.56
CA GLU A 169 6.92 26.09 8.09
C GLU A 169 5.96 25.00 7.63
N LEU A 170 6.10 23.77 8.17
CA LEU A 170 5.18 22.67 7.83
C LEU A 170 3.75 22.99 8.27
N ARG A 171 3.55 23.56 9.48
CA ARG A 171 2.23 24.01 9.96
C ARG A 171 1.61 25.05 9.02
N LYS A 172 2.39 26.06 8.62
CA LYS A 172 1.95 27.08 7.69
C LYS A 172 1.55 26.47 6.34
N GLY A 173 2.38 25.58 5.79
CA GLY A 173 2.11 24.88 4.54
C GLY A 173 0.82 24.08 4.58
N ILE A 174 0.60 23.28 5.63
CA ILE A 174 -0.64 22.53 5.80
C ILE A 174 -1.86 23.43 5.96
N SER A 175 -1.75 24.55 6.69
CA SER A 175 -2.86 25.51 6.82
C SER A 175 -3.23 26.19 5.50
N ILE A 176 -2.25 26.52 4.66
CA ILE A 176 -2.50 27.05 3.32
C ILE A 176 -3.13 25.96 2.43
N LEU A 177 -2.61 24.73 2.50
CA LEU A 177 -3.15 23.60 1.75
C LEU A 177 -4.62 23.34 2.10
N GLU A 178 -5.01 23.41 3.37
CA GLU A 178 -6.40 23.24 3.82
C GLU A 178 -7.37 24.17 3.08
N ASN A 179 -6.95 25.41 2.82
CA ASN A 179 -7.77 26.40 2.08
C ASN A 179 -7.74 26.20 0.56
N LYS A 180 -6.76 25.48 0.01
CA LYS A 180 -6.59 25.26 -1.44
C LYS A 180 -6.94 23.86 -1.92
N ILE A 181 -7.10 22.91 -1.02
CA ILE A 181 -7.21 21.50 -1.39
C ILE A 181 -8.42 21.19 -2.28
N GLU A 182 -9.54 21.91 -2.09
CA GLU A 182 -10.73 21.77 -2.94
C GLU A 182 -10.44 22.23 -4.38
N GLU A 183 -9.67 23.29 -4.57
CA GLU A 183 -9.23 23.76 -5.89
C GLU A 183 -8.25 22.76 -6.52
N ILE A 184 -7.25 22.30 -5.75
CA ILE A 184 -6.20 21.39 -6.24
C ILE A 184 -6.78 20.05 -6.68
N LEU A 185 -7.70 19.47 -5.93
CA LEU A 185 -8.34 18.20 -6.23
C LEU A 185 -9.65 18.34 -7.01
N SER A 186 -9.93 19.54 -7.55
CA SER A 186 -11.11 19.75 -8.39
C SER A 186 -11.08 18.90 -9.68
N GLY A 187 -12.26 18.62 -10.23
CA GLY A 187 -12.40 17.89 -11.48
C GLY A 187 -12.28 16.36 -11.37
N ILE A 188 -12.04 15.82 -10.17
CA ILE A 188 -12.08 14.38 -9.94
C ILE A 188 -13.52 13.94 -9.73
N ASN A 189 -14.09 13.34 -10.77
CA ASN A 189 -15.48 12.86 -10.80
C ASN A 189 -15.56 11.36 -11.10
N GLU A 190 -14.46 10.63 -10.89
CA GLU A 190 -14.41 9.18 -11.04
C GLU A 190 -14.95 8.46 -9.79
N PRO A 191 -15.56 7.28 -9.96
CA PRO A 191 -15.92 6.45 -8.82
C PRO A 191 -14.68 6.02 -8.03
N PRO A 192 -14.83 5.73 -6.72
CA PRO A 192 -13.72 5.23 -5.90
C PRO A 192 -13.14 3.93 -6.46
N SER A 193 -11.89 3.95 -6.91
CA SER A 193 -11.14 2.80 -7.41
C SER A 193 -10.56 2.00 -6.26
N LEU A 194 -10.49 0.67 -6.40
CA LEU A 194 -9.73 -0.19 -5.50
C LEU A 194 -8.24 0.10 -5.64
N LEU A 195 -7.60 0.55 -4.57
CA LEU A 195 -6.19 0.92 -4.54
C LEU A 195 -5.34 -0.13 -3.83
N HIS A 196 -4.12 -0.33 -4.31
CA HIS A 196 -3.09 -1.03 -3.53
C HIS A 196 -2.72 -0.23 -2.27
N GLY A 197 -2.67 1.09 -2.39
CA GLY A 197 -2.46 2.04 -1.30
C GLY A 197 -1.00 2.26 -0.88
N ASP A 198 -0.07 1.39 -1.32
CA ASP A 198 1.38 1.52 -1.06
C ASP A 198 2.20 0.89 -2.18
N LEU A 199 1.88 1.16 -3.46
CA LEU A 199 2.58 0.53 -4.59
C LEU A 199 3.87 1.26 -4.98
N TRP A 200 4.99 0.72 -4.57
CA TRP A 200 6.34 1.09 -5.01
C TRP A 200 7.11 -0.17 -5.46
N SER A 201 8.33 -0.01 -5.96
CA SER A 201 9.10 -1.14 -6.53
C SER A 201 9.42 -2.29 -5.56
N GLY A 202 9.28 -2.07 -4.26
CA GLY A 202 9.45 -3.11 -3.23
C GLY A 202 8.17 -3.90 -2.92
N ASN A 203 7.01 -3.45 -3.40
CA ASN A 203 5.71 -4.06 -3.07
C ASN A 203 5.10 -4.82 -4.27
N PHE A 204 5.93 -5.21 -5.23
CA PHE A 204 5.60 -6.24 -6.21
C PHE A 204 6.78 -7.16 -6.44
N ILE A 205 6.49 -8.38 -6.85
CA ILE A 205 7.49 -9.39 -7.23
C ILE A 205 7.16 -9.96 -8.62
N THR A 206 8.14 -10.62 -9.23
CA THR A 206 7.92 -11.37 -10.46
C THR A 206 7.56 -12.80 -10.09
N GLY A 207 6.39 -13.26 -10.52
CA GLY A 207 5.91 -14.62 -10.28
C GLY A 207 6.60 -15.66 -11.15
N ASP A 208 6.26 -16.93 -10.94
CA ASP A 208 6.77 -18.08 -11.68
C ASP A 208 6.42 -18.06 -13.18
N ASP A 209 5.40 -17.30 -13.55
CA ASP A 209 4.98 -17.01 -14.92
C ASP A 209 5.70 -15.81 -15.57
N GLY A 210 6.66 -15.21 -14.88
CA GLY A 210 7.36 -14.00 -15.33
C GLY A 210 6.55 -12.71 -15.26
N LYS A 211 5.35 -12.74 -14.70
CA LYS A 211 4.43 -11.59 -14.59
C LYS A 211 4.42 -11.02 -13.16
N VAL A 212 3.78 -9.87 -13.02
CA VAL A 212 3.67 -9.18 -11.74
C VAL A 212 2.77 -9.90 -10.74
N CYS A 213 3.21 -9.92 -9.48
CA CYS A 213 2.40 -10.31 -8.32
C CYS A 213 2.53 -9.19 -7.27
N LEU A 214 1.40 -8.61 -6.82
CA LEU A 214 1.38 -7.54 -5.82
C LEU A 214 1.44 -8.12 -4.41
N ILE A 215 2.16 -7.43 -3.51
CA ILE A 215 2.37 -7.82 -2.11
C ILE A 215 2.26 -6.59 -1.21
N ASP A 216 2.08 -6.79 0.10
CA ASP A 216 2.15 -5.74 1.13
C ASP A 216 1.20 -4.54 0.90
N PRO A 217 -0.10 -4.76 0.68
CA PRO A 217 -1.02 -3.68 0.39
C PRO A 217 -1.44 -2.89 1.64
N ALA A 218 -1.84 -1.64 1.41
CA ALA A 218 -2.54 -0.76 2.35
C ALA A 218 -3.90 -0.34 1.75
N VAL A 219 -4.76 -1.31 1.50
CA VAL A 219 -5.97 -1.21 0.66
C VAL A 219 -6.98 -0.19 1.17
N TYR A 220 -7.56 0.56 0.24
CA TYR A 220 -8.78 1.35 0.41
C TYR A 220 -9.36 1.72 -0.97
N TYR A 221 -10.56 2.27 -1.00
CA TYR A 221 -11.18 2.82 -2.21
C TYR A 221 -10.96 4.33 -2.28
N GLY A 222 -10.39 4.81 -3.39
CA GLY A 222 -9.98 6.19 -3.55
C GLY A 222 -9.78 6.61 -5.00
N SER A 223 -9.20 7.81 -5.21
CA SER A 223 -8.76 8.21 -6.54
C SER A 223 -7.53 7.40 -6.94
N ARG A 224 -7.59 6.76 -8.11
CA ARG A 224 -6.49 5.97 -8.70
C ARG A 224 -5.20 6.78 -8.91
N GLU A 225 -5.30 8.09 -8.99
CA GLU A 225 -4.14 8.97 -9.08
C GLU A 225 -3.22 8.86 -7.84
N ALA A 226 -3.79 8.52 -6.67
CA ALA A 226 -3.01 8.33 -5.43
C ALA A 226 -2.02 7.16 -5.56
N ASP A 227 -2.46 6.03 -6.11
CA ASP A 227 -1.57 4.89 -6.34
C ASP A 227 -0.52 5.18 -7.41
N LEU A 228 -0.91 5.85 -8.51
CA LEU A 228 0.03 6.22 -9.57
C LEU A 228 1.10 7.20 -9.07
N ALA A 229 0.75 8.14 -8.20
CA ALA A 229 1.71 9.05 -7.58
C ALA A 229 2.74 8.30 -6.73
N MET A 230 2.33 7.24 -6.02
CA MET A 230 3.24 6.40 -5.23
C MET A 230 4.24 5.66 -6.12
N THR A 231 3.82 5.13 -7.28
CA THR A 231 4.73 4.45 -8.22
C THR A 231 5.85 5.37 -8.73
N LYS A 232 5.61 6.68 -8.78
CA LYS A 232 6.59 7.68 -9.23
C LYS A 232 7.50 8.18 -8.11
N LEU A 233 7.14 8.00 -6.84
CA LEU A 233 7.85 8.61 -5.71
C LEU A 233 9.26 8.04 -5.52
N PHE A 234 9.42 6.73 -5.66
CA PHE A 234 10.70 6.02 -5.47
C PHE A 234 11.25 5.40 -6.75
N GLY A 235 10.57 5.57 -7.87
CA GLY A 235 10.98 5.00 -9.15
C GLY A 235 10.74 3.49 -9.26
N GLY A 236 11.38 2.87 -10.28
CA GLY A 236 11.30 1.43 -10.52
C GLY A 236 10.21 1.02 -11.52
N PHE A 237 9.42 1.98 -12.03
CA PHE A 237 8.44 1.78 -13.08
C PHE A 237 8.92 2.43 -14.39
N THR A 238 8.67 1.80 -15.53
CA THR A 238 9.12 2.30 -16.83
C THR A 238 8.05 3.14 -17.51
N ALA A 239 8.43 3.88 -18.56
CA ALA A 239 7.47 4.62 -19.39
C ALA A 239 6.39 3.71 -19.98
N ALA A 240 6.74 2.48 -20.35
CA ALA A 240 5.82 1.48 -20.88
C ALA A 240 4.67 1.12 -19.91
N PHE A 241 4.95 1.10 -18.60
CA PHE A 241 3.92 0.91 -17.58
C PHE A 241 2.86 2.03 -17.63
N TYR A 242 3.31 3.29 -17.60
CA TYR A 242 2.40 4.45 -17.60
C TYR A 242 1.65 4.60 -18.93
N GLN A 243 2.32 4.34 -20.05
CA GLN A 243 1.69 4.37 -21.36
C GLN A 243 0.57 3.34 -21.46
N SER A 244 0.85 2.08 -21.16
CA SER A 244 -0.13 1.00 -21.20
C SER A 244 -1.28 1.20 -20.22
N TYR A 245 -0.99 1.74 -19.01
CA TYR A 245 -2.02 2.14 -18.08
C TYR A 245 -2.95 3.19 -18.67
N ASN A 246 -2.38 4.28 -19.21
CA ASN A 246 -3.14 5.41 -19.75
C ASN A 246 -3.92 5.05 -21.03
N GLU A 247 -3.41 4.15 -21.86
CA GLU A 247 -4.15 3.60 -23.01
C GLU A 247 -5.38 2.79 -22.58
N CYS A 248 -5.27 2.03 -21.47
CA CYS A 248 -6.38 1.22 -20.94
C CYS A 248 -7.40 2.06 -20.15
N TYR A 249 -6.91 3.02 -19.35
CA TYR A 249 -7.73 3.88 -18.50
C TYR A 249 -7.16 5.30 -18.46
N PRO A 250 -7.50 6.16 -19.43
CA PRO A 250 -6.95 7.50 -19.57
C PRO A 250 -7.12 8.34 -18.30
N LEU A 251 -6.04 9.02 -17.89
CA LEU A 251 -6.05 9.91 -16.75
C LEU A 251 -6.83 11.20 -17.05
N LEU A 252 -7.45 11.76 -16.01
CA LEU A 252 -8.17 13.03 -16.12
C LEU A 252 -7.19 14.19 -16.36
N GLU A 253 -7.65 15.22 -17.05
CA GLU A 253 -6.89 16.46 -17.22
C GLU A 253 -6.49 17.05 -15.84
N GLY A 254 -5.29 17.59 -15.74
CA GLY A 254 -4.74 18.15 -14.50
C GLY A 254 -4.19 17.11 -13.51
N HIS A 255 -4.16 15.81 -13.84
CA HIS A 255 -3.60 14.77 -12.95
C HIS A 255 -2.14 15.05 -12.56
N GLU A 256 -1.34 15.65 -13.44
CA GLU A 256 0.06 16.00 -13.14
C GLU A 256 0.16 17.10 -12.08
N TYR A 257 -0.77 18.06 -12.08
CA TYR A 257 -0.85 19.08 -11.05
C TYR A 257 -1.21 18.50 -9.69
N ARG A 258 -2.11 17.51 -9.64
CA ARG A 258 -2.56 16.83 -8.42
C ARG A 258 -1.54 15.84 -7.83
N GLU A 259 -0.58 15.38 -8.62
CA GLU A 259 0.37 14.32 -8.26
C GLU A 259 1.12 14.60 -6.95
N ASN A 260 1.55 15.86 -6.74
CA ASN A 260 2.34 16.22 -5.57
C ASN A 260 1.53 16.14 -4.25
N ILE A 261 0.21 16.34 -4.28
CA ILE A 261 -0.64 16.13 -3.09
C ILE A 261 -0.67 14.66 -2.70
N TYR A 262 -0.75 13.75 -3.68
CA TYR A 262 -0.73 12.32 -3.41
C TYR A 262 0.64 11.86 -2.90
N LYS A 263 1.72 12.35 -3.46
CA LYS A 263 3.09 12.10 -2.96
C LYS A 263 3.28 12.62 -1.54
N LEU A 264 2.69 13.76 -1.20
CA LEU A 264 2.81 14.35 0.14
C LEU A 264 2.35 13.41 1.25
N TYR A 265 1.26 12.66 1.04
CA TYR A 265 0.80 11.66 2.01
C TYR A 265 1.89 10.64 2.35
N HIS A 266 2.50 10.05 1.33
CA HIS A 266 3.53 9.04 1.52
C HIS A 266 4.80 9.64 2.13
N VAL A 267 5.19 10.84 1.74
CA VAL A 267 6.35 11.55 2.32
C VAL A 267 6.11 11.89 3.79
N LEU A 268 4.91 12.33 4.17
CA LEU A 268 4.55 12.55 5.57
C LEU A 268 4.54 11.23 6.39
N ASN A 269 4.07 10.13 5.78
CA ASN A 269 4.14 8.81 6.40
C ASN A 269 5.61 8.39 6.62
N HIS A 270 6.49 8.59 5.64
CA HIS A 270 7.92 8.31 5.76
C HIS A 270 8.60 9.22 6.79
N LEU A 271 8.22 10.50 6.87
CA LEU A 271 8.65 11.40 7.94
C LEU A 271 8.29 10.82 9.32
N ASN A 272 7.08 10.29 9.46
CA ASN A 272 6.62 9.67 10.70
C ASN A 272 7.31 8.34 11.03
N LEU A 273 7.71 7.55 10.04
CA LEU A 273 8.36 6.25 10.22
C LEU A 273 9.87 6.36 10.38
N PHE A 274 10.53 7.21 9.62
CA PHE A 274 11.98 7.22 9.44
C PHE A 274 12.65 8.53 9.86
N GLY A 275 11.86 9.54 10.28
CA GLY A 275 12.40 10.78 10.84
C GLY A 275 12.67 11.88 9.83
N SER A 276 13.40 12.91 10.27
CA SER A 276 13.54 14.21 9.59
C SER A 276 14.20 14.21 8.20
N SER A 277 14.77 13.09 7.75
CA SER A 277 15.31 12.97 6.38
C SER A 277 14.28 13.24 5.27
N TYR A 278 13.00 13.03 5.56
CA TYR A 278 11.89 13.28 4.64
C TYR A 278 11.28 14.68 4.76
N TYR A 279 11.74 15.48 5.73
CA TYR A 279 11.18 16.80 6.00
C TYR A 279 11.28 17.75 4.81
N SER A 280 12.48 17.91 4.25
CA SER A 280 12.71 18.82 3.11
C SER A 280 11.88 18.44 1.89
N GLN A 281 11.67 17.15 1.65
CA GLN A 281 10.82 16.68 0.57
C GLN A 281 9.34 17.04 0.81
N ALA A 282 8.85 16.93 2.05
CA ALA A 282 7.48 17.34 2.39
C ALA A 282 7.27 18.84 2.13
N ILE A 283 8.23 19.68 2.55
CA ILE A 283 8.19 21.13 2.29
C ILE A 283 8.22 21.44 0.80
N SER A 284 9.09 20.77 0.04
CA SER A 284 9.17 20.96 -1.43
C SER A 284 7.86 20.64 -2.14
N LEU A 285 7.18 19.56 -1.74
CA LEU A 285 5.88 19.18 -2.31
C LEU A 285 4.78 20.20 -1.98
N LEU A 286 4.79 20.75 -0.77
CA LEU A 286 3.87 21.84 -0.38
C LEU A 286 4.13 23.11 -1.14
N ASN A 287 5.39 23.54 -1.24
CA ASN A 287 5.77 24.79 -1.91
C ASN A 287 5.48 24.80 -3.43
N PHE A 288 5.17 23.64 -4.02
CA PHE A 288 4.69 23.57 -5.41
C PHE A 288 3.35 24.28 -5.62
N TYR A 289 2.53 24.41 -4.57
CA TYR A 289 1.19 25.00 -4.63
C TYR A 289 1.08 26.43 -4.08
N PHE A 290 2.20 27.00 -3.58
CA PHE A 290 2.19 28.29 -2.88
C PHE A 290 3.10 29.35 -3.47
#